data_d1a97d0b2b10e54d5ac738852e9cb181
#
_entry.id   d1a97d0b2b10e54d5ac738852e9cb181
#
_cell.length_a   1.000
_cell.length_b   1.000
_cell.length_c   1.000
_cell.angle_alpha   90.00
_cell.angle_beta   90.00
_cell.angle_gamma   90.00
#
_symmetry.space_group_name_H-M   'P 1'
#
loop_
_entity.id
_entity.type
_entity.pdbx_description
1 polymer ?
#
loop_
_entity_poly.entity_id
_entity_poly.type
_entity_poly.pdbx_seq_one_letter_code
_entity_poly.pdbx_strand_id
1 'polypeptide(L)'
;MANIVSDYVLDNGLQALDTLADAIYVCSTDPTNFTEATATFALGNKAFGVGNVFGAPAPGAPTGRKVSTLAITDGVVTVSGTATKWAVVDSANARLLANGSLASGAALVAGGGFTLPSFDIRLPNQ
;
A
#
# COMPACT_ATOMS: atom_id res chain seq x y z
N MET A 1 -24.37 -21.67 -2.96
CA MET A 1 -23.38 -22.08 -1.96
C MET A 1 -22.24 -21.08 -1.95
N ALA A 2 -21.87 -20.61 -0.79
CA ALA A 2 -20.75 -19.67 -0.66
C ALA A 2 -19.42 -20.40 -0.79
N ASN A 3 -18.47 -19.79 -1.46
CA ASN A 3 -17.10 -20.29 -1.51
C ASN A 3 -16.36 -19.75 -0.28
N ILE A 4 -15.59 -20.63 0.35
CA ILE A 4 -14.83 -20.26 1.54
C ILE A 4 -13.35 -20.44 1.22
N VAL A 5 -12.57 -19.40 1.50
CA VAL A 5 -11.12 -19.45 1.41
C VAL A 5 -10.59 -19.54 2.84
N SER A 6 -9.76 -20.54 3.11
CA SER A 6 -9.24 -20.76 4.47
C SER A 6 -8.30 -19.62 4.88
N ASP A 7 -8.23 -19.36 6.20
CA ASP A 7 -7.32 -18.36 6.74
C ASP A 7 -5.88 -18.64 6.35
N TYR A 8 -5.49 -19.90 6.24
CA TYR A 8 -4.14 -20.26 5.82
C TYR A 8 -3.82 -19.70 4.42
N VAL A 9 -4.75 -19.84 3.47
CA VAL A 9 -4.56 -19.32 2.11
C VAL A 9 -4.56 -17.80 2.12
N LEU A 10 -5.45 -17.18 2.86
CA LEU A 10 -5.52 -15.72 2.97
C LEU A 10 -4.23 -15.15 3.58
N ASP A 11 -3.74 -15.78 4.65
CA ASP A 11 -2.51 -15.35 5.32
C ASP A 11 -1.30 -15.45 4.40
N ASN A 12 -1.21 -16.53 3.60
CA ASN A 12 -0.09 -16.67 2.67
C ASN A 12 -0.14 -15.64 1.54
N GLY A 13 -1.34 -15.24 1.10
CA GLY A 13 -1.49 -14.14 0.15
C GLY A 13 -1.06 -12.81 0.76
N LEU A 14 -1.51 -12.52 1.97
CA LEU A 14 -1.12 -11.32 2.68
C LEU A 14 0.35 -11.33 3.08
N GLN A 15 0.91 -12.51 3.35
CA GLN A 15 2.34 -12.66 3.67
C GLN A 15 3.22 -12.21 2.50
N ALA A 16 2.77 -12.36 1.27
CA ALA A 16 3.50 -11.84 0.11
C ALA A 16 3.65 -10.32 0.20
N LEU A 17 2.62 -9.62 0.65
CA LEU A 17 2.72 -8.18 0.92
C LEU A 17 3.73 -7.90 2.03
N ASP A 18 3.62 -8.62 3.14
CA ASP A 18 4.49 -8.41 4.29
C ASP A 18 5.96 -8.67 3.96
N THR A 19 6.26 -9.73 3.20
CA THR A 19 7.64 -10.13 2.94
C THR A 19 8.29 -9.42 1.75
N LEU A 20 7.50 -8.94 0.78
CA LEU A 20 8.04 -8.39 -0.47
C LEU A 20 7.92 -6.87 -0.57
N ALA A 21 6.94 -6.27 0.09
CA ALA A 21 6.74 -4.83 0.02
C ALA A 21 7.90 -4.08 0.67
N ASP A 22 8.38 -3.05 0.02
CA ASP A 22 9.48 -2.24 0.55
C ASP A 22 9.19 -0.73 0.56
N ALA A 23 8.14 -0.28 -0.10
CA ALA A 23 7.80 1.15 -0.14
C ALA A 23 6.32 1.37 -0.40
N ILE A 24 5.83 2.53 0.05
CA ILE A 24 4.50 3.02 -0.26
C ILE A 24 4.67 4.34 -1.02
N TYR A 25 4.00 4.46 -2.16
CA TYR A 25 3.95 5.68 -2.96
C TYR A 25 2.56 6.30 -2.85
N VAL A 26 2.50 7.63 -2.91
CA VAL A 26 1.24 8.36 -3.08
C VAL A 26 1.19 8.88 -4.50
N CYS A 27 0.04 8.73 -5.13
CA CYS A 27 -0.14 8.98 -6.56
C CYS A 27 -1.32 9.90 -6.82
N SER A 28 -1.27 10.59 -7.97
CA SER A 28 -2.36 11.49 -8.38
C SER A 28 -3.53 10.72 -9.00
N THR A 29 -3.28 9.53 -9.54
CA THR A 29 -4.32 8.69 -10.14
C THR A 29 -3.96 7.22 -9.97
N ASP A 30 -4.88 6.32 -10.29
CA ASP A 30 -4.68 4.88 -10.10
C ASP A 30 -3.54 4.35 -10.98
N PRO A 31 -2.48 3.83 -10.38
CA PRO A 31 -1.46 3.15 -11.16
C PRO A 31 -1.91 1.73 -11.50
N THR A 32 -1.54 1.26 -12.69
CA THR A 32 -1.84 -0.11 -13.13
C THR A 32 -0.59 -0.97 -13.20
N ASN A 33 0.59 -0.38 -13.00
CA ASN A 33 1.84 -1.11 -13.03
C ASN A 33 2.89 -0.38 -12.18
N PHE A 34 4.05 -1.01 -12.02
CA PHE A 34 5.12 -0.47 -11.20
C PHE A 34 5.60 0.90 -11.68
N THR A 35 5.76 1.07 -12.99
CA THR A 35 6.25 2.33 -13.54
C THR A 35 5.29 3.48 -13.26
N GLU A 36 4.00 3.24 -13.41
CA GLU A 36 2.99 4.27 -13.09
C GLU A 36 3.00 4.61 -11.61
N ALA A 37 3.14 3.62 -10.75
CA ALA A 37 3.12 3.81 -9.31
C ALA A 37 4.36 4.56 -8.79
N THR A 38 5.51 4.38 -9.43
CA THR A 38 6.78 4.92 -8.93
C THR A 38 7.31 6.10 -9.72
N ALA A 39 6.79 6.38 -10.91
CA ALA A 39 7.27 7.46 -11.77
C ALA A 39 6.13 8.27 -12.36
N THR A 40 5.29 7.67 -13.23
CA THR A 40 4.32 8.43 -14.03
C THR A 40 3.31 9.19 -13.17
N PHE A 41 2.73 8.54 -12.17
CA PHE A 41 1.72 9.13 -11.29
C PHE A 41 2.24 9.42 -9.88
N ALA A 42 3.49 9.08 -9.59
CA ALA A 42 4.04 9.23 -8.25
C ALA A 42 4.23 10.69 -7.88
N LEU A 43 3.78 11.06 -6.70
CA LEU A 43 3.99 12.39 -6.12
C LEU A 43 4.98 12.34 -4.97
N GLY A 44 5.02 11.22 -4.23
CA GLY A 44 5.93 11.05 -3.12
C GLY A 44 5.97 9.62 -2.65
N ASN A 45 6.87 9.34 -1.72
CA ASN A 45 7.02 7.98 -1.21
C ASN A 45 7.62 7.92 0.19
N LYS A 46 7.52 6.75 0.79
CA LYS A 46 8.26 6.36 1.98
C LYS A 46 8.84 4.97 1.75
N ALA A 47 10.15 4.86 1.80
CA ALA A 47 10.83 3.57 1.75
C ALA A 47 10.95 3.01 3.16
N PHE A 48 10.53 1.77 3.35
CA PHE A 48 10.56 1.10 4.66
C PHE A 48 11.64 0.03 4.74
N GLY A 49 12.10 -0.46 3.61
CA GLY A 49 12.92 -1.67 3.54
C GLY A 49 12.05 -2.90 3.40
N VAL A 50 12.63 -3.94 2.80
CA VAL A 50 11.91 -5.19 2.52
C VAL A 50 11.40 -5.81 3.81
N GLY A 51 10.12 -6.17 3.84
CA GLY A 51 9.50 -6.82 4.99
C GLY A 51 9.08 -5.89 6.12
N ASN A 52 9.23 -4.57 5.96
CA ASN A 52 8.98 -3.61 7.04
C ASN A 52 7.76 -2.71 6.82
N VAL A 53 6.98 -2.93 5.76
CA VAL A 53 5.83 -2.09 5.44
C VAL A 53 4.60 -2.49 6.27
N PHE A 54 4.43 -3.76 6.52
CA PHE A 54 3.22 -4.32 7.15
C PHE A 54 3.56 -5.06 8.43
N GLY A 55 2.56 -5.13 9.33
CA GLY A 55 2.58 -6.08 10.43
C GLY A 55 2.12 -7.46 9.96
N ALA A 56 2.13 -8.44 10.88
CA ALA A 56 1.72 -9.80 10.57
C ALA A 56 0.23 -9.88 10.22
N PRO A 57 -0.20 -10.85 9.41
CA PRO A 57 -1.63 -11.04 9.13
C PRO A 57 -2.44 -11.24 10.40
N ALA A 58 -3.65 -10.70 10.41
CA ALA A 58 -4.55 -10.71 11.55
C ALA A 58 -6.00 -10.91 11.09
N PRO A 59 -6.93 -11.23 11.99
CA PRO A 59 -8.33 -11.37 11.62
C PRO A 59 -8.89 -10.07 11.04
N GLY A 60 -9.60 -10.18 9.91
CA GLY A 60 -10.36 -9.06 9.34
C GLY A 60 -11.75 -8.97 9.97
N ALA A 61 -12.42 -7.87 9.72
CA ALA A 61 -13.78 -7.67 10.19
C ALA A 61 -14.70 -7.35 9.00
N PRO A 62 -15.86 -8.02 8.89
CA PRO A 62 -16.40 -9.05 9.79
C PRO A 62 -15.76 -10.43 9.61
N THR A 63 -15.15 -10.70 8.46
CA THR A 63 -14.51 -11.99 8.17
C THR A 63 -13.22 -11.77 7.40
N GLY A 64 -12.50 -12.87 7.14
CA GLY A 64 -11.28 -12.84 6.36
C GLY A 64 -10.04 -12.49 7.18
N ARG A 65 -9.00 -12.08 6.49
CA ARG A 65 -7.72 -11.72 7.10
C ARG A 65 -7.24 -10.38 6.56
N LYS A 66 -6.36 -9.73 7.30
CA LYS A 66 -5.83 -8.43 6.91
C LYS A 66 -4.37 -8.28 7.32
N VAL A 67 -3.69 -7.35 6.65
CA VAL A 67 -2.43 -6.77 7.14
C VAL A 67 -2.60 -5.26 7.23
N SER A 68 -1.96 -4.66 8.22
CA SER A 68 -2.02 -3.21 8.43
C SER A 68 -0.65 -2.62 8.13
N THR A 69 -0.64 -1.47 7.44
CA THR A 69 0.60 -0.75 7.20
C THR A 69 1.05 -0.03 8.46
N LEU A 70 2.33 0.32 8.52
CA LEU A 70 2.81 1.27 9.51
C LEU A 70 2.40 2.68 9.08
N ALA A 71 2.18 3.56 10.06
CA ALA A 71 1.88 4.96 9.75
C ALA A 71 3.12 5.64 9.17
N ILE A 72 2.91 6.53 8.20
CA ILE A 72 3.97 7.34 7.61
C ILE A 72 3.91 8.72 8.22
N THR A 73 5.01 9.15 8.84
CA THR A 73 5.12 10.48 9.41
C THR A 73 6.21 11.32 8.75
N ASP A 74 7.01 10.72 7.89
CA ASP A 74 8.18 11.33 7.28
C ASP A 74 8.28 11.01 5.78
N GLY A 75 7.15 10.88 5.11
CA GLY A 75 7.13 10.69 3.66
C GLY A 75 7.73 11.90 2.94
N VAL A 76 8.33 11.65 1.76
CA VAL A 76 8.98 12.69 0.96
C VAL A 76 8.17 12.94 -0.30
N VAL A 77 7.91 14.22 -0.60
CA VAL A 77 7.20 14.63 -1.81
C VAL A 77 8.22 15.05 -2.85
N THR A 78 8.17 14.40 -4.02
CA THR A 78 9.10 14.69 -5.12
C THR A 78 8.45 15.48 -6.25
N VAL A 79 7.13 15.42 -6.39
CA VAL A 79 6.38 16.12 -7.43
C VAL A 79 5.15 16.76 -6.79
N SER A 80 4.90 18.03 -7.10
CA SER A 80 3.72 18.72 -6.60
C SER A 80 2.46 18.21 -7.29
N GLY A 81 1.37 18.11 -6.54
CA GLY A 81 0.07 17.67 -7.05
C GLY A 81 -0.85 17.25 -5.94
N THR A 82 -2.03 16.77 -6.30
CA THR A 82 -3.01 16.25 -5.34
C THR A 82 -2.93 14.73 -5.31
N ALA A 83 -2.56 14.17 -4.17
CA ALA A 83 -2.52 12.72 -3.97
C ALA A 83 -3.93 12.23 -3.68
N THR A 84 -4.39 11.24 -4.45
CA THR A 84 -5.70 10.62 -4.26
C THR A 84 -5.61 9.11 -4.08
N LYS A 85 -4.46 8.52 -4.38
CA LYS A 85 -4.25 7.07 -4.35
C LYS A 85 -2.97 6.72 -3.62
N TRP A 86 -2.94 5.51 -3.07
CA TRP A 86 -1.72 4.93 -2.52
C TRP A 86 -1.35 3.69 -3.34
N ALA A 87 -0.07 3.35 -3.31
CA ALA A 87 0.42 2.15 -3.98
C ALA A 87 1.51 1.51 -3.14
N VAL A 88 1.45 0.20 -3.00
CA VAL A 88 2.46 -0.60 -2.31
C VAL A 88 3.24 -1.36 -3.37
N VAL A 89 4.55 -1.25 -3.32
CA VAL A 89 5.42 -1.80 -4.38
C VAL A 89 6.51 -2.70 -3.81
N ASP A 90 7.01 -3.58 -4.68
CA ASP A 90 8.20 -4.38 -4.48
C ASP A 90 9.23 -3.88 -5.49
N SER A 91 10.13 -3.01 -5.03
CA SER A 91 11.11 -2.36 -5.91
C SER A 91 12.14 -3.35 -6.45
N ALA A 92 12.47 -4.37 -5.67
CA ALA A 92 13.48 -5.35 -6.08
C ALA A 92 13.05 -6.14 -7.32
N ASN A 93 11.74 -6.40 -7.46
CA ASN A 93 11.20 -7.14 -8.58
C ASN A 93 10.38 -6.27 -9.53
N ALA A 94 10.36 -4.97 -9.33
CA ALA A 94 9.61 -4.01 -10.14
C ALA A 94 8.13 -4.40 -10.26
N ARG A 95 7.48 -4.60 -9.11
CA ARG A 95 6.07 -5.02 -9.05
C ARG A 95 5.22 -4.02 -8.30
N LEU A 96 4.02 -3.76 -8.83
CA LEU A 96 2.96 -3.12 -8.07
C LEU A 96 2.20 -4.23 -7.33
N LEU A 97 2.24 -4.21 -6.00
CA LEU A 97 1.60 -5.25 -5.20
C LEU A 97 0.15 -4.93 -4.88
N ALA A 98 -0.15 -3.68 -4.58
CA ALA A 98 -1.51 -3.26 -4.23
C ALA A 98 -1.65 -1.76 -4.43
N ASN A 99 -2.89 -1.31 -4.68
CA ASN A 99 -3.20 0.11 -4.72
C ASN A 99 -4.61 0.34 -4.19
N GLY A 100 -4.90 1.58 -3.88
CA GLY A 100 -6.22 1.95 -3.40
C GLY A 100 -6.36 3.45 -3.27
N SER A 101 -7.54 3.89 -2.83
CA SER A 101 -7.86 5.30 -2.68
C SER A 101 -7.51 5.80 -1.28
N LEU A 102 -7.01 7.03 -1.20
CA LEU A 102 -6.87 7.71 0.08
C LEU A 102 -8.27 8.12 0.57
N ALA A 103 -8.43 8.20 1.89
CA ALA A 103 -9.71 8.62 2.48
C ALA A 103 -10.10 10.03 2.03
N SER A 104 -9.12 10.90 1.85
CA SER A 104 -9.32 12.23 1.26
C SER A 104 -8.07 12.62 0.50
N GLY A 105 -8.24 13.42 -0.56
CA GLY A 105 -7.10 13.92 -1.33
C GLY A 105 -6.23 14.85 -0.50
N ALA A 106 -4.93 14.87 -0.80
CA ALA A 106 -3.96 15.71 -0.10
C ALA A 106 -3.17 16.52 -1.13
N ALA A 107 -3.16 17.85 -0.96
CA ALA A 107 -2.32 18.70 -1.79
C ALA A 107 -0.88 18.62 -1.30
N LEU A 108 0.03 18.24 -2.20
CA LEU A 108 1.43 18.04 -1.88
C LEU A 108 2.30 19.01 -2.67
N VAL A 109 3.42 19.42 -2.07
CA VAL A 109 4.37 20.33 -2.69
C VAL A 109 5.74 19.67 -2.74
N ALA A 110 6.37 19.68 -3.91
CA ALA A 110 7.70 19.08 -4.11
C ALA A 110 8.70 19.67 -3.12
N GLY A 111 9.50 18.82 -2.51
CA GLY A 111 10.45 19.19 -1.47
C GLY A 111 9.87 19.19 -0.06
N GLY A 112 8.55 19.05 0.08
CA GLY A 112 7.90 18.92 1.38
C GLY A 112 7.77 17.47 1.81
N GLY A 113 7.02 17.26 2.90
CA GLY A 113 6.73 15.92 3.42
C GLY A 113 5.26 15.61 3.37
N PHE A 114 4.92 14.35 3.62
CA PHE A 114 3.54 13.94 3.78
C PHE A 114 3.42 12.94 4.93
N THR A 115 2.21 12.86 5.47
CA THR A 115 1.87 11.84 6.48
C THR A 115 0.73 11.00 5.94
N LEU A 116 0.72 9.73 6.33
CA LEU A 116 -0.34 8.81 5.96
C LEU A 116 -0.62 7.91 7.16
N PRO A 117 -1.84 7.91 7.70
CA PRO A 117 -2.15 7.02 8.80
C PRO A 117 -2.09 5.57 8.34
N SER A 118 -1.91 4.66 9.28
CA SER A 118 -1.93 3.24 8.95
C SER A 118 -3.27 2.87 8.33
N PHE A 119 -3.24 1.95 7.37
CA PHE A 119 -4.46 1.44 6.74
C PHE A 119 -4.34 -0.06 6.56
N ASP A 120 -5.47 -0.71 6.33
CA ASP A 120 -5.55 -2.17 6.23
C ASP A 120 -5.72 -2.58 4.78
N ILE A 121 -5.05 -3.67 4.39
CA ILE A 121 -5.36 -4.42 3.17
C ILE A 121 -5.99 -5.73 3.62
N ARG A 122 -7.20 -5.97 3.19
CA ARG A 122 -8.00 -7.10 3.67
C ARG A 122 -8.36 -8.03 2.53
N LEU A 123 -8.25 -9.34 2.80
CA LEU A 123 -8.80 -10.37 1.93
C LEU A 123 -10.03 -10.94 2.63
N PRO A 124 -11.22 -10.65 2.15
CA PRO A 124 -12.43 -11.17 2.78
C PRO A 124 -12.59 -12.65 2.51
N ASN A 125 -13.18 -13.35 3.48
CA ASN A 125 -13.59 -14.73 3.28
C ASN A 125 -14.92 -14.71 2.51
N GLN A 126 -14.96 -15.39 1.40
CA GLN A 126 -16.13 -15.39 0.50
C GLN A 126 -17.33 -16.12 1.11
#